data_9c65b15b8063d1dd43f8c91810d3e650
#
_entry.id   9c65b15b8063d1dd43f8c91810d3e650
#
_cell.length_a   1.000
_cell.length_b   1.000
_cell.length_c   1.000
_cell.angle_alpha   90.00
_cell.angle_beta   90.00
_cell.angle_gamma   90.00
#
_symmetry.space_group_name_H-M   'P 1'
#
loop_
_entity.id
_entity.type
_entity.pdbx_description
1 polymer ?
#
loop_
_entity_poly.entity_id
_entity_poly.type
_entity_poly.pdbx_seq_one_letter_code
_entity_poly.pdbx_strand_id
1 'polypeptide(L)'
;MGERTRTPVQRLTVGMRVTLPASWLRHPFARTSFTIGSVEQIRRIREAGFDWVYVDSAEEESGSGPAELTETTREIVTILESENIPPEEKARTVYGLTERVVSAVFNDPTPENILAASGVAQALAYAVSTDAAVAGSLALVSSYDRVTYEHSVRVGCLAICLAARLAGASGAAHVAAAAPGYLLHDIGKVTLPLDLLNKAGPLNAMERALMRRHPSEGHRILSERGELDPVCALVALQHHERADGQGYPLGLRGDQIEPMARVCSVADVFDALTGPRPYRQPLRPFDALELMRREMLHHFQREVFAEFVLLLGERRAA
;
A
#
# COMPACT_ATOMS: atom_id res chain seq x y z
N MET A 1 -6.25 -7.54 22.74
CA MET A 1 -7.35 -7.08 21.87
C MET A 1 -8.29 -6.29 22.74
N GLY A 2 -8.24 -4.96 22.68
CA GLY A 2 -9.17 -4.09 23.41
C GLY A 2 -10.60 -4.34 22.90
N GLU A 3 -11.53 -4.36 23.81
CA GLU A 3 -12.94 -4.59 23.49
C GLU A 3 -13.48 -3.38 22.72
N ARG A 4 -13.80 -3.54 21.44
CA ARG A 4 -14.41 -2.50 20.59
C ARG A 4 -15.91 -2.46 20.87
N THR A 5 -16.38 -1.33 21.37
CA THR A 5 -17.80 -1.17 21.68
C THR A 5 -18.52 -0.44 20.54
N ARG A 6 -19.58 -1.05 20.03
CA ARG A 6 -20.47 -0.40 19.06
C ARG A 6 -21.22 0.75 19.72
N THR A 7 -20.92 1.99 19.32
CA THR A 7 -21.43 3.20 19.95
C THR A 7 -22.24 4.03 18.96
N PRO A 8 -23.47 4.42 19.30
CA PRO A 8 -24.27 5.33 18.47
C PRO A 8 -23.58 6.68 18.29
N VAL A 9 -23.65 7.26 17.08
CA VAL A 9 -23.00 8.54 16.74
C VAL A 9 -23.45 9.69 17.66
N GLN A 10 -24.67 9.62 18.20
CA GLN A 10 -25.20 10.61 19.15
C GLN A 10 -24.47 10.64 20.51
N ARG A 11 -23.77 9.56 20.84
CA ARG A 11 -23.01 9.42 22.09
C ARG A 11 -21.52 9.77 21.94
N LEU A 12 -21.07 10.16 20.75
CA LEU A 12 -19.69 10.51 20.52
C LEU A 12 -19.35 11.85 21.17
N THR A 13 -18.16 11.91 21.74
CA THR A 13 -17.57 13.13 22.30
C THR A 13 -16.17 13.34 21.75
N VAL A 14 -15.71 14.59 21.80
CA VAL A 14 -14.31 14.93 21.45
C VAL A 14 -13.38 14.19 22.41
N GLY A 15 -12.30 13.63 21.88
CA GLY A 15 -11.35 12.79 22.61
C GLY A 15 -11.60 11.28 22.46
N MET A 16 -12.77 10.85 22.03
CA MET A 16 -13.03 9.43 21.77
C MET A 16 -12.27 8.93 20.55
N ARG A 17 -11.62 7.78 20.68
CA ARG A 17 -11.04 7.06 19.56
C ARG A 17 -12.12 6.21 18.89
N VAL A 18 -12.34 6.45 17.62
CA VAL A 18 -13.40 5.79 16.85
C VAL A 18 -12.83 5.04 15.65
N THR A 19 -13.46 3.91 15.34
CA THR A 19 -13.25 3.18 14.09
C THR A 19 -14.57 3.14 13.34
N LEU A 20 -14.59 3.67 12.13
CA LEU A 20 -15.77 3.69 11.28
C LEU A 20 -16.07 2.29 10.72
N PRO A 21 -17.34 1.84 10.68
CA PRO A 21 -17.72 0.51 10.20
C PRO A 21 -17.77 0.43 8.66
N ALA A 22 -16.90 1.17 7.99
CA ALA A 22 -16.79 1.18 6.54
C ALA A 22 -15.34 1.45 6.13
N SER A 23 -14.94 0.98 4.95
CA SER A 23 -13.61 1.30 4.41
C SER A 23 -13.46 2.81 4.22
N TRP A 24 -12.24 3.33 4.32
CA TRP A 24 -11.91 4.74 4.14
C TRP A 24 -12.42 5.34 2.81
N LEU A 25 -12.71 4.50 1.81
CA LEU A 25 -13.31 4.90 0.52
C LEU A 25 -14.81 5.24 0.62
N ARG A 26 -15.46 5.01 1.77
CA ARG A 26 -16.91 5.19 1.96
C ARG A 26 -17.27 6.34 2.89
N HIS A 27 -16.31 7.12 3.36
CA HIS A 27 -16.56 8.23 4.29
C HIS A 27 -15.57 9.39 4.08
N PRO A 28 -15.94 10.62 4.49
CA PRO A 28 -15.14 11.84 4.27
C PRO A 28 -13.98 12.01 5.25
N PHE A 29 -13.46 10.93 5.82
CA PHE A 29 -12.34 10.96 6.75
C PHE A 29 -11.14 10.27 6.13
N ALA A 30 -9.95 10.84 6.34
CA ALA A 30 -8.68 10.27 5.86
C ALA A 30 -8.38 8.89 6.46
N ARG A 31 -9.07 8.55 7.56
CA ARG A 31 -8.81 7.36 8.37
C ARG A 31 -10.12 6.69 8.72
N THR A 32 -10.13 5.37 8.74
CA THR A 32 -11.23 4.60 9.30
C THR A 32 -11.19 4.64 10.82
N SER A 33 -9.99 4.75 11.41
CA SER A 33 -9.79 4.86 12.86
C SER A 33 -9.05 6.15 13.18
N PHE A 34 -9.60 6.98 14.07
CA PHE A 34 -9.02 8.26 14.50
C PHE A 34 -9.60 8.73 15.83
N THR A 35 -8.88 9.63 16.51
CA THR A 35 -9.40 10.32 17.69
C THR A 35 -10.21 11.53 17.24
N ILE A 36 -11.41 11.69 17.76
CA ILE A 36 -12.28 12.83 17.46
C ILE A 36 -11.65 14.09 18.07
N GLY A 37 -11.17 14.98 17.20
CA GLY A 37 -10.55 16.24 17.61
C GLY A 37 -11.52 17.43 17.69
N SER A 38 -12.74 17.32 17.15
CA SER A 38 -13.71 18.41 17.16
C SER A 38 -15.16 17.93 17.04
N VAL A 39 -16.11 18.76 17.50
CA VAL A 39 -17.55 18.53 17.32
C VAL A 39 -17.93 18.50 15.84
N GLU A 40 -17.23 19.23 15.02
CA GLU A 40 -17.40 19.22 13.55
C GLU A 40 -17.12 17.84 12.94
N GLN A 41 -16.13 17.13 13.45
CA GLN A 41 -15.89 15.75 12.99
C GLN A 41 -17.05 14.82 13.37
N ILE A 42 -17.66 14.98 14.53
CA ILE A 42 -18.86 14.21 14.92
C ILE A 42 -20.02 14.51 13.94
N ARG A 43 -20.21 15.78 13.59
CA ARG A 43 -21.21 16.17 12.60
C ARG A 43 -20.98 15.51 11.25
N ARG A 44 -19.73 15.52 10.78
CA ARG A 44 -19.33 14.87 9.50
C ARG A 44 -19.49 13.35 9.52
N ILE A 45 -19.26 12.68 10.65
CA ILE A 45 -19.55 11.24 10.81
C ILE A 45 -21.05 10.96 10.60
N ARG A 46 -21.90 11.81 11.15
CA ARG A 46 -23.36 11.71 10.99
C ARG A 46 -23.80 11.99 9.56
N GLU A 47 -23.28 13.05 8.94
CA GLU A 47 -23.57 13.43 7.54
C GLU A 47 -23.09 12.37 6.56
N ALA A 48 -22.05 11.61 6.89
CA ALA A 48 -21.58 10.46 6.12
C ALA A 48 -22.49 9.24 6.22
N GLY A 49 -23.61 9.33 6.94
CA GLY A 49 -24.64 8.29 7.03
C GLY A 49 -24.32 7.17 8.04
N PHE A 50 -23.43 7.40 8.99
CA PHE A 50 -23.19 6.44 10.06
C PHE A 50 -24.17 6.66 11.22
N ASP A 51 -24.91 5.60 11.59
CA ASP A 51 -25.74 5.59 12.80
C ASP A 51 -24.92 5.21 14.04
N TRP A 52 -23.82 4.51 13.83
CA TRP A 52 -22.93 4.00 14.88
C TRP A 52 -21.49 3.84 14.37
N VAL A 53 -20.57 3.83 15.31
CA VAL A 53 -19.14 3.55 15.08
C VAL A 53 -18.63 2.61 16.16
N TYR A 54 -17.47 2.01 15.95
CA TYR A 54 -16.76 1.36 17.05
C TYR A 54 -16.01 2.43 17.85
N VAL A 55 -16.16 2.40 19.19
CA VAL A 55 -15.32 3.16 20.10
C VAL A 55 -14.39 2.16 20.76
N ASP A 56 -13.11 2.41 20.67
CA ASP A 56 -12.11 1.62 21.38
C ASP A 56 -12.22 2.02 22.88
N SER A 57 -12.50 1.04 23.78
CA SER A 57 -12.46 1.29 25.22
C SER A 57 -11.09 1.82 25.58
N ALA A 58 -11.06 2.92 26.34
CA ALA A 58 -9.86 3.66 26.70
C ALA A 58 -8.89 2.77 27.53
N GLU A 59 -8.06 2.03 26.84
CA GLU A 59 -6.67 1.81 27.21
C GLU A 59 -5.86 2.57 26.17
N GLU A 60 -4.95 3.40 26.63
CA GLU A 60 -4.07 4.26 25.85
C GLU A 60 -3.29 3.44 24.80
N GLU A 61 -3.90 3.18 23.64
CA GLU A 61 -3.08 3.00 22.46
C GLU A 61 -2.88 4.40 21.87
N SER A 62 -1.88 5.08 22.38
CA SER A 62 -1.18 6.14 21.68
C SER A 62 -1.05 5.73 20.22
N GLY A 63 -1.39 6.62 19.29
CA GLY A 63 -1.03 6.40 17.87
C GLY A 63 0.40 5.93 17.84
N SER A 64 0.69 4.83 17.11
CA SER A 64 1.97 4.12 17.16
C SER A 64 3.11 5.12 17.11
N GLY A 65 3.71 5.37 18.27
CA GLY A 65 4.84 6.30 18.35
C GLY A 65 6.05 5.68 17.63
N PRO A 66 7.06 6.47 17.27
CA PRO A 66 8.25 5.98 16.58
C PRO A 66 8.91 4.78 17.26
N ALA A 67 8.86 4.72 18.59
CA ALA A 67 9.38 3.60 19.37
C ALA A 67 8.59 2.30 19.13
N GLU A 68 7.26 2.37 19.06
CA GLU A 68 6.40 1.21 18.78
C GLU A 68 6.57 0.71 17.35
N LEU A 69 6.72 1.61 16.36
CA LEU A 69 6.99 1.21 14.99
C LEU A 69 8.35 0.55 14.83
N THR A 70 9.36 1.03 15.58
CA THR A 70 10.68 0.39 15.64
C THR A 70 10.57 -1.02 16.24
N GLU A 71 9.76 -1.22 17.27
CA GLU A 71 9.51 -2.54 17.86
C GLU A 71 8.77 -3.45 16.89
N THR A 72 7.74 -2.94 16.20
CA THR A 72 7.03 -3.69 15.17
C THR A 72 7.97 -4.10 14.03
N THR A 73 8.88 -3.23 13.62
CA THR A 73 9.92 -3.58 12.60
C THR A 73 10.81 -4.71 13.09
N ARG A 74 11.24 -4.68 14.36
CA ARG A 74 12.06 -5.73 14.97
C ARG A 74 11.29 -7.06 15.07
N GLU A 75 10.01 -7.01 15.42
CA GLU A 75 9.13 -8.18 15.44
C GLU A 75 9.04 -8.82 14.05
N ILE A 76 8.85 -8.02 13.00
CA ILE A 76 8.82 -8.50 11.61
C ILE A 76 10.12 -9.23 11.26
N VAL A 77 11.27 -8.66 11.55
CA VAL A 77 12.58 -9.27 11.29
C VAL A 77 12.68 -10.62 12.04
N THR A 78 12.33 -10.66 13.33
CA THR A 78 12.35 -11.88 14.14
C THR A 78 11.47 -12.97 13.55
N ILE A 79 10.26 -12.65 13.07
CA ILE A 79 9.35 -13.60 12.45
C ILE A 79 9.94 -14.13 11.14
N LEU A 80 10.50 -13.26 10.30
CA LEU A 80 11.08 -13.64 9.01
C LEU A 80 12.30 -14.57 9.18
N GLU A 81 13.13 -14.33 10.19
CA GLU A 81 14.33 -15.12 10.50
C GLU A 81 14.01 -16.44 11.23
N SER A 82 12.83 -16.60 11.81
CA SER A 82 12.47 -17.81 12.57
C SER A 82 12.39 -19.04 11.66
N GLU A 83 13.11 -20.10 11.98
CA GLU A 83 13.02 -21.39 11.29
C GLU A 83 11.79 -22.22 11.70
N ASN A 84 11.17 -21.88 12.83
CA ASN A 84 10.08 -22.65 13.43
C ASN A 84 8.67 -22.22 12.97
N ILE A 85 8.54 -21.11 12.23
CA ILE A 85 7.27 -20.60 11.75
C ILE A 85 7.10 -20.98 10.27
N PRO A 86 5.98 -21.65 9.90
CA PRO A 86 5.70 -22.00 8.51
C PRO A 86 5.65 -20.75 7.59
N PRO A 87 6.09 -20.85 6.32
CA PRO A 87 6.12 -19.72 5.39
C PRO A 87 4.78 -18.99 5.21
N GLU A 88 3.66 -19.72 5.20
CA GLU A 88 2.32 -19.14 5.10
C GLU A 88 1.94 -18.30 6.32
N GLU A 89 2.32 -18.78 7.52
CA GLU A 89 2.07 -18.07 8.77
C GLU A 89 2.95 -16.83 8.89
N LYS A 90 4.25 -16.95 8.53
CA LYS A 90 5.16 -15.80 8.41
C LYS A 90 4.58 -14.74 7.51
N ALA A 91 4.20 -15.11 6.29
CA ALA A 91 3.67 -14.17 5.29
C ALA A 91 2.41 -13.45 5.80
N ARG A 92 1.48 -14.17 6.42
CA ARG A 92 0.23 -13.60 6.93
C ARG A 92 0.48 -12.65 8.10
N THR A 93 1.31 -13.05 9.07
CA THR A 93 1.60 -12.22 10.25
C THR A 93 2.37 -10.97 9.86
N VAL A 94 3.42 -11.13 9.04
CA VAL A 94 4.25 -10.00 8.59
C VAL A 94 3.45 -9.06 7.70
N TYR A 95 2.54 -9.57 6.86
CA TYR A 95 1.63 -8.73 6.08
C TYR A 95 0.81 -7.81 7.00
N GLY A 96 0.13 -8.34 8.03
CA GLY A 96 -0.66 -7.54 8.97
C GLY A 96 0.16 -6.53 9.78
N LEU A 97 1.41 -6.88 10.16
CA LEU A 97 2.31 -5.93 10.82
C LEU A 97 2.79 -4.81 9.87
N THR A 98 3.07 -5.15 8.60
CA THR A 98 3.42 -4.16 7.57
C THR A 98 2.28 -3.16 7.36
N GLU A 99 1.04 -3.62 7.39
CA GLU A 99 -0.14 -2.77 7.33
C GLU A 99 -0.14 -1.71 8.45
N ARG A 100 0.14 -2.09 9.67
CA ARG A 100 0.21 -1.15 10.80
C ARG A 100 1.27 -0.07 10.57
N VAL A 101 2.46 -0.47 10.12
CA VAL A 101 3.56 0.47 9.87
C VAL A 101 3.23 1.42 8.71
N VAL A 102 2.77 0.91 7.57
CA VAL A 102 2.40 1.73 6.42
C VAL A 102 1.24 2.68 6.77
N SER A 103 0.22 2.19 7.46
CA SER A 103 -0.87 3.03 7.94
C SER A 103 -0.38 4.19 8.82
N ALA A 104 0.58 3.94 9.72
CA ALA A 104 1.16 4.99 10.55
C ALA A 104 1.86 6.07 9.70
N VAL A 105 2.62 5.69 8.67
CA VAL A 105 3.27 6.64 7.75
C VAL A 105 2.26 7.50 7.00
N PHE A 106 1.21 6.89 6.43
CA PHE A 106 0.18 7.67 5.73
C PHE A 106 -0.63 8.57 6.66
N ASN A 107 -0.68 8.22 7.93
CA ASN A 107 -1.33 9.01 8.97
C ASN A 107 -0.47 10.19 9.42
N ASP A 108 0.82 9.98 9.55
CA ASP A 108 1.79 10.98 10.01
C ASP A 108 3.14 10.70 9.33
N PRO A 109 3.43 11.32 8.17
CA PRO A 109 4.62 11.04 7.38
C PRO A 109 5.86 11.71 7.95
N THR A 110 6.18 11.45 9.22
CA THR A 110 7.43 11.90 9.85
C THR A 110 8.64 11.14 9.31
N PRO A 111 9.86 11.68 9.44
CA PRO A 111 11.08 10.98 9.07
C PRO A 111 11.18 9.60 9.74
N GLU A 112 10.88 9.54 11.02
CA GLU A 112 10.98 8.34 11.85
C GLU A 112 10.00 7.25 11.34
N ASN A 113 8.76 7.63 11.03
CA ASN A 113 7.75 6.69 10.51
C ASN A 113 8.13 6.19 9.10
N ILE A 114 8.67 7.06 8.24
CA ILE A 114 9.16 6.69 6.92
C ILE A 114 10.34 5.72 7.03
N LEU A 115 11.27 5.95 7.97
CA LEU A 115 12.38 5.04 8.24
C LEU A 115 11.92 3.68 8.76
N ALA A 116 10.91 3.63 9.64
CA ALA A 116 10.34 2.38 10.11
C ALA A 116 9.77 1.58 8.93
N ALA A 117 9.00 2.21 8.04
CA ALA A 117 8.48 1.56 6.85
C ALA A 117 9.60 1.11 5.89
N SER A 118 10.69 1.87 5.81
CA SER A 118 11.89 1.48 5.04
C SER A 118 12.52 0.21 5.60
N GLY A 119 12.69 0.13 6.92
CA GLY A 119 13.24 -1.06 7.58
C GLY A 119 12.39 -2.31 7.31
N VAL A 120 11.06 -2.18 7.40
CA VAL A 120 10.12 -3.26 7.06
C VAL A 120 10.26 -3.69 5.60
N ALA A 121 10.28 -2.74 4.67
CA ALA A 121 10.40 -3.04 3.24
C ALA A 121 11.69 -3.77 2.89
N GLN A 122 12.81 -3.34 3.50
CA GLN A 122 14.11 -3.97 3.31
C GLN A 122 14.15 -5.39 3.89
N ALA A 123 13.55 -5.60 5.08
CA ALA A 123 13.43 -6.94 5.67
C ALA A 123 12.59 -7.88 4.79
N LEU A 124 11.48 -7.40 4.25
CA LEU A 124 10.67 -8.14 3.28
C LEU A 124 11.47 -8.49 2.02
N ALA A 125 12.18 -7.53 1.45
CA ALA A 125 13.00 -7.73 0.26
C ALA A 125 14.11 -8.77 0.49
N TYR A 126 14.76 -8.73 1.64
CA TYR A 126 15.75 -9.72 2.02
C TYR A 126 15.13 -11.12 2.13
N ALA A 127 14.05 -11.27 2.90
CA ALA A 127 13.39 -12.56 3.10
C ALA A 127 12.88 -13.15 1.78
N VAL A 128 12.26 -12.35 0.92
CA VAL A 128 11.78 -12.78 -0.40
C VAL A 128 12.92 -13.21 -1.33
N SER A 129 14.08 -12.55 -1.22
CA SER A 129 15.26 -12.89 -2.03
C SER A 129 15.99 -14.15 -1.57
N THR A 130 15.82 -14.55 -0.30
CA THR A 130 16.53 -15.69 0.32
C THR A 130 15.66 -16.92 0.54
N ASP A 131 14.34 -16.75 0.59
CA ASP A 131 13.38 -17.83 0.84
C ASP A 131 12.22 -17.80 -0.18
N ALA A 132 12.28 -18.71 -1.15
CA ALA A 132 11.27 -18.84 -2.20
C ALA A 132 9.88 -19.22 -1.64
N ALA A 133 9.79 -19.93 -0.51
CA ALA A 133 8.53 -20.31 0.10
C ALA A 133 7.85 -19.09 0.77
N VAL A 134 8.64 -18.24 1.42
CA VAL A 134 8.15 -16.94 1.95
C VAL A 134 7.70 -16.04 0.80
N ALA A 135 8.50 -15.93 -0.27
CA ALA A 135 8.16 -15.13 -1.45
C ALA A 135 6.82 -15.57 -2.07
N GLY A 136 6.65 -16.86 -2.30
CA GLY A 136 5.40 -17.40 -2.83
C GLY A 136 4.21 -17.23 -1.90
N SER A 137 4.40 -17.38 -0.58
CA SER A 137 3.32 -17.18 0.41
C SER A 137 2.92 -15.71 0.51
N LEU A 138 3.88 -14.79 0.48
CA LEU A 138 3.61 -13.35 0.52
C LEU A 138 2.87 -12.89 -0.74
N ALA A 139 3.29 -13.34 -1.93
CA ALA A 139 2.60 -13.05 -3.18
C ALA A 139 1.15 -13.59 -3.17
N LEU A 140 0.93 -14.76 -2.58
CA LEU A 140 -0.40 -15.34 -2.45
C LEU A 140 -1.30 -14.52 -1.54
N VAL A 141 -0.86 -14.22 -0.31
CA VAL A 141 -1.62 -13.39 0.66
C VAL A 141 -1.98 -12.05 0.01
N SER A 142 -1.00 -11.39 -0.61
CA SER A 142 -1.22 -10.10 -1.27
C SER A 142 -2.18 -10.15 -2.46
N SER A 143 -2.37 -11.32 -3.09
CA SER A 143 -3.26 -11.47 -4.26
C SER A 143 -4.71 -11.78 -3.88
N TYR A 144 -4.98 -12.35 -2.69
CA TYR A 144 -6.28 -12.91 -2.33
C TYR A 144 -6.92 -12.29 -1.09
N ASP A 145 -6.15 -11.66 -0.22
CA ASP A 145 -6.72 -11.02 0.97
C ASP A 145 -7.50 -9.77 0.57
N ARG A 146 -8.80 -9.74 0.95
CA ARG A 146 -9.75 -8.71 0.54
C ARG A 146 -10.22 -7.82 1.69
N VAL A 147 -9.70 -8.04 2.86
CA VAL A 147 -10.20 -7.38 4.06
C VAL A 147 -9.19 -6.37 4.54
N THR A 148 -9.36 -5.16 4.20
CA THR A 148 -8.75 -4.00 4.86
C THR A 148 -7.46 -3.45 4.23
N TYR A 149 -7.41 -2.19 4.20
CA TYR A 149 -6.38 -1.20 4.12
C TYR A 149 -5.44 -1.26 2.96
N GLU A 150 -5.13 -2.15 2.17
CA GLU A 150 -3.79 -1.80 1.86
C GLU A 150 -3.36 -2.09 0.47
N HIS A 151 -4.02 -1.33 -0.40
CA HIS A 151 -3.51 -1.08 -1.72
C HIS A 151 -1.96 -0.93 -1.71
N SER A 152 -1.43 -0.01 -0.89
CA SER A 152 0.01 0.22 -0.82
C SER A 152 0.80 -0.99 -0.33
N VAL A 153 0.26 -1.77 0.64
CA VAL A 153 0.92 -2.99 1.13
C VAL A 153 0.82 -4.11 0.11
N ARG A 154 -0.36 -4.33 -0.50
CA ARG A 154 -0.52 -5.33 -1.55
C ARG A 154 0.38 -5.06 -2.76
N VAL A 155 0.36 -3.82 -3.25
CA VAL A 155 1.26 -3.40 -4.35
C VAL A 155 2.72 -3.56 -3.95
N GLY A 156 3.08 -3.12 -2.73
CA GLY A 156 4.45 -3.22 -2.22
C GLY A 156 4.94 -4.65 -2.15
N CYS A 157 4.17 -5.55 -1.53
CA CYS A 157 4.52 -6.96 -1.41
C CYS A 157 4.62 -7.64 -2.79
N LEU A 158 3.65 -7.42 -3.69
CA LEU A 158 3.69 -7.97 -5.04
C LEU A 158 4.87 -7.44 -5.85
N ALA A 159 5.17 -6.14 -5.74
CA ALA A 159 6.29 -5.52 -6.43
C ALA A 159 7.64 -6.02 -5.90
N ILE A 160 7.80 -6.20 -4.57
CA ILE A 160 9.00 -6.79 -3.98
C ILE A 160 9.21 -8.23 -4.50
N CYS A 161 8.17 -9.06 -4.50
CA CYS A 161 8.26 -10.42 -5.01
C CYS A 161 8.61 -10.45 -6.52
N LEU A 162 7.99 -9.60 -7.33
CA LEU A 162 8.29 -9.49 -8.75
C LEU A 162 9.71 -8.98 -9.01
N ALA A 163 10.14 -7.95 -8.28
CA ALA A 163 11.48 -7.39 -8.39
C ALA A 163 12.55 -8.42 -8.02
N ALA A 164 12.37 -9.17 -6.93
CA ALA A 164 13.29 -10.22 -6.52
C ALA A 164 13.40 -11.34 -7.58
N ARG A 165 12.28 -11.72 -8.18
CA ARG A 165 12.27 -12.71 -9.26
C ARG A 165 13.01 -12.22 -10.51
N LEU A 166 12.79 -10.99 -10.94
CA LEU A 166 13.45 -10.38 -12.08
C LEU A 166 14.97 -10.17 -11.86
N ALA A 167 15.35 -9.76 -10.66
CA ALA A 167 16.72 -9.42 -10.33
C ALA A 167 17.59 -10.67 -10.03
N GLY A 168 16.99 -11.77 -9.58
CA GLY A 168 17.70 -12.94 -9.10
C GLY A 168 18.59 -12.63 -7.89
N ALA A 169 19.41 -13.59 -7.49
CA ALA A 169 20.26 -13.46 -6.30
C ALA A 169 21.26 -12.29 -6.37
N SER A 170 21.78 -11.97 -7.56
CA SER A 170 22.75 -10.87 -7.74
C SER A 170 22.14 -9.48 -7.61
N GLY A 171 20.83 -9.34 -7.76
CA GLY A 171 20.13 -8.07 -7.68
C GLY A 171 19.47 -7.76 -6.35
N ALA A 172 19.61 -8.62 -5.34
CA ALA A 172 18.92 -8.49 -4.06
C ALA A 172 19.14 -7.13 -3.36
N ALA A 173 20.37 -6.59 -3.43
CA ALA A 173 20.68 -5.28 -2.86
C ALA A 173 19.90 -4.15 -3.55
N HIS A 174 19.72 -4.22 -4.86
CA HIS A 174 18.96 -3.22 -5.62
C HIS A 174 17.46 -3.31 -5.33
N VAL A 175 16.94 -4.53 -5.16
CA VAL A 175 15.56 -4.76 -4.72
C VAL A 175 15.34 -4.17 -3.32
N ALA A 176 16.25 -4.42 -2.37
CA ALA A 176 16.18 -3.89 -1.03
C ALA A 176 16.22 -2.36 -1.00
N ALA A 177 17.04 -1.75 -1.86
CA ALA A 177 17.11 -0.30 -2.01
C ALA A 177 15.79 0.31 -2.52
N ALA A 178 15.09 -0.36 -3.45
CA ALA A 178 13.84 0.12 -4.04
C ALA A 178 12.59 -0.21 -3.20
N ALA A 179 12.66 -1.22 -2.34
CA ALA A 179 11.50 -1.76 -1.62
C ALA A 179 10.70 -0.72 -0.82
N PRO A 180 11.31 0.26 -0.13
CA PRO A 180 10.56 1.34 0.50
C PRO A 180 9.70 2.13 -0.49
N GLY A 181 10.21 2.36 -1.70
CA GLY A 181 9.47 3.03 -2.77
C GLY A 181 8.19 2.29 -3.17
N TYR A 182 8.18 0.97 -3.13
CA TYR A 182 6.99 0.18 -3.43
C TYR A 182 5.90 0.32 -2.37
N LEU A 183 6.25 0.24 -1.08
CA LEU A 183 5.29 0.43 0.01
C LEU A 183 4.77 1.86 0.07
N LEU A 184 5.57 2.84 -0.33
CA LEU A 184 5.30 4.27 -0.20
C LEU A 184 5.02 4.96 -1.55
N HIS A 185 4.76 4.20 -2.64
CA HIS A 185 4.57 4.76 -3.97
C HIS A 185 3.49 5.85 -4.02
N ASP A 186 2.47 5.71 -3.22
CA ASP A 186 1.31 6.57 -3.13
C ASP A 186 1.39 7.63 -2.01
N ILE A 187 2.53 7.76 -1.31
CA ILE A 187 2.66 8.66 -0.14
C ILE A 187 2.27 10.11 -0.46
N GLY A 188 2.47 10.55 -1.68
CA GLY A 188 2.08 11.89 -2.11
C GLY A 188 0.58 12.19 -1.99
N LYS A 189 -0.29 11.18 -1.86
CA LYS A 189 -1.73 11.36 -1.63
C LYS A 189 -2.03 12.06 -0.31
N VAL A 190 -1.13 12.03 0.66
CA VAL A 190 -1.28 12.74 1.95
C VAL A 190 -1.38 14.26 1.79
N THR A 191 -0.90 14.81 0.66
CA THR A 191 -0.95 16.24 0.35
C THR A 191 -2.24 16.65 -0.38
N LEU A 192 -3.06 15.69 -0.80
CA LEU A 192 -4.26 15.96 -1.55
C LEU A 192 -5.46 16.22 -0.64
N PRO A 193 -6.43 17.06 -1.08
CA PRO A 193 -7.66 17.28 -0.33
C PRO A 193 -8.41 15.97 -0.08
N LEU A 194 -8.89 15.77 1.14
CA LEU A 194 -9.63 14.57 1.54
C LEU A 194 -10.91 14.38 0.73
N ASP A 195 -11.61 15.46 0.42
CA ASP A 195 -12.84 15.41 -0.39
C ASP A 195 -12.57 14.87 -1.80
N LEU A 196 -11.37 15.11 -2.33
CA LEU A 196 -10.94 14.52 -3.60
C LEU A 196 -10.67 13.03 -3.47
N LEU A 197 -9.94 12.64 -2.44
CA LEU A 197 -9.58 11.22 -2.20
C LEU A 197 -10.81 10.36 -1.93
N ASN A 198 -11.81 10.92 -1.25
CA ASN A 198 -13.02 10.23 -0.81
C ASN A 198 -14.22 10.46 -1.74
N LYS A 199 -14.03 11.05 -2.90
CA LYS A 199 -15.13 11.34 -3.82
C LYS A 199 -15.83 10.06 -4.28
N ALA A 200 -17.12 9.99 -4.01
CA ALA A 200 -17.98 8.85 -4.37
C ALA A 200 -18.42 8.86 -5.84
N GLY A 201 -17.64 9.36 -6.77
CA GLY A 201 -17.98 9.41 -8.20
C GLY A 201 -16.77 9.63 -9.09
N PRO A 202 -16.96 9.67 -10.40
CA PRO A 202 -15.86 9.93 -11.32
C PRO A 202 -15.28 11.32 -11.08
N LEU A 203 -13.97 11.43 -11.15
CA LEU A 203 -13.26 12.70 -11.05
C LEU A 203 -13.53 13.53 -12.31
N ASN A 204 -13.82 14.83 -12.17
CA ASN A 204 -13.84 15.79 -13.28
C ASN A 204 -12.40 16.08 -13.77
N ALA A 205 -12.25 16.93 -14.80
CA ALA A 205 -10.94 17.23 -15.39
C ALA A 205 -9.97 17.90 -14.40
N MET A 206 -10.46 18.86 -13.59
CA MET A 206 -9.64 19.55 -12.58
C MET A 206 -9.23 18.61 -11.46
N GLU A 207 -10.15 17.81 -10.97
CA GLU A 207 -9.90 16.81 -9.93
C GLU A 207 -8.90 15.74 -10.39
N ARG A 208 -8.99 15.28 -11.64
CA ARG A 208 -8.00 14.38 -12.23
C ARG A 208 -6.63 15.03 -12.34
N ALA A 209 -6.55 16.29 -12.74
CA ALA A 209 -5.29 17.04 -12.79
C ALA A 209 -4.66 17.16 -11.38
N LEU A 210 -5.49 17.39 -10.36
CA LEU A 210 -5.02 17.46 -8.98
C LEU A 210 -4.57 16.08 -8.47
N MET A 211 -5.35 15.02 -8.73
CA MET A 211 -4.98 13.66 -8.37
C MET A 211 -3.64 13.24 -8.99
N ARG A 212 -3.39 13.62 -10.26
CA ARG A 212 -2.14 13.33 -10.96
C ARG A 212 -0.89 14.01 -10.38
N ARG A 213 -1.03 14.83 -9.34
CA ARG A 213 0.12 15.45 -8.66
C ARG A 213 0.77 14.54 -7.63
N HIS A 214 0.05 13.50 -7.12
CA HIS A 214 0.60 12.67 -6.06
C HIS A 214 1.94 12.00 -6.39
N PRO A 215 2.27 11.58 -7.63
CA PRO A 215 3.60 11.04 -7.90
C PRO A 215 4.72 12.07 -7.68
N SER A 216 4.52 13.30 -8.13
CA SER A 216 5.48 14.38 -7.92
C SER A 216 5.59 14.79 -6.44
N GLU A 217 4.48 14.83 -5.72
CA GLU A 217 4.49 15.08 -4.27
C GLU A 217 5.14 13.93 -3.49
N GLY A 218 4.89 12.67 -3.89
CA GLY A 218 5.56 11.52 -3.30
C GLY A 218 7.07 11.55 -3.51
N HIS A 219 7.51 11.85 -4.72
CA HIS A 219 8.92 12.07 -5.03
C HIS A 219 9.52 13.14 -4.12
N ARG A 220 8.86 14.30 -3.97
CA ARG A 220 9.32 15.39 -3.11
C ARG A 220 9.45 14.92 -1.65
N ILE A 221 8.42 14.29 -1.11
CA ILE A 221 8.40 13.79 0.28
C ILE A 221 9.56 12.82 0.52
N LEU A 222 9.77 11.86 -0.36
CA LEU A 222 10.81 10.84 -0.19
C LEU A 222 12.23 11.40 -0.45
N SER A 223 12.38 12.35 -1.39
CA SER A 223 13.68 12.97 -1.68
C SER A 223 14.17 13.92 -0.57
N GLU A 224 13.25 14.65 0.08
CA GLU A 224 13.59 15.59 1.15
C GLU A 224 14.17 14.89 2.41
N ARG A 225 13.99 13.59 2.53
CA ARG A 225 14.40 12.83 3.72
C ARG A 225 15.87 12.39 3.71
N GLY A 226 16.53 12.35 2.54
CA GLY A 226 17.98 12.13 2.40
C GLY A 226 18.53 10.78 2.87
N GLU A 227 17.73 9.97 3.55
CA GLU A 227 18.13 8.70 4.17
C GLU A 227 17.68 7.48 3.34
N LEU A 228 16.82 7.70 2.35
CA LEU A 228 16.38 6.66 1.43
C LEU A 228 17.21 6.66 0.16
N ASP A 229 17.37 5.48 -0.44
CA ASP A 229 17.94 5.39 -1.77
C ASP A 229 17.10 6.23 -2.76
N PRO A 230 17.73 7.02 -3.64
CA PRO A 230 17.03 7.85 -4.62
C PRO A 230 16.04 7.07 -5.49
N VAL A 231 16.24 5.77 -5.71
CA VAL A 231 15.32 4.91 -6.45
C VAL A 231 13.93 4.85 -5.83
N CYS A 232 13.81 4.99 -4.50
CA CYS A 232 12.51 5.04 -3.81
C CYS A 232 11.66 6.21 -4.29
N ALA A 233 12.27 7.39 -4.39
CA ALA A 233 11.59 8.59 -4.88
C ALA A 233 11.24 8.47 -6.38
N LEU A 234 12.10 7.82 -7.19
CA LEU A 234 11.81 7.56 -8.60
C LEU A 234 10.66 6.57 -8.77
N VAL A 235 10.54 5.54 -7.94
CA VAL A 235 9.39 4.64 -7.93
C VAL A 235 8.10 5.44 -7.68
N ALA A 236 8.07 6.28 -6.65
CA ALA A 236 6.91 7.12 -6.35
C ALA A 236 6.58 8.10 -7.50
N LEU A 237 7.60 8.67 -8.17
CA LEU A 237 7.40 9.59 -9.29
C LEU A 237 6.83 8.90 -10.53
N GLN A 238 7.29 7.69 -10.83
CA GLN A 238 7.14 7.09 -12.16
C GLN A 238 6.20 5.88 -12.21
N HIS A 239 5.59 5.44 -11.09
CA HIS A 239 4.73 4.25 -11.08
C HIS A 239 3.47 4.38 -11.97
N HIS A 240 3.11 5.58 -12.37
CA HIS A 240 2.04 5.84 -13.33
C HIS A 240 2.55 6.18 -14.75
N GLU A 241 3.85 6.09 -14.99
CA GLU A 241 4.37 6.14 -16.35
C GLU A 241 4.01 4.86 -17.11
N ARG A 242 3.90 4.98 -18.43
CA ARG A 242 3.50 3.89 -19.30
C ARG A 242 4.53 3.70 -20.40
N ALA A 243 4.81 2.45 -20.76
CA ALA A 243 5.79 2.14 -21.81
C ALA A 243 5.46 2.82 -23.16
N ASP A 244 4.18 3.08 -23.45
CA ASP A 244 3.71 3.79 -24.64
C ASP A 244 3.87 5.34 -24.56
N GLY A 245 4.32 5.87 -23.42
CA GLY A 245 4.51 7.31 -23.21
C GLY A 245 3.22 8.10 -22.97
N GLN A 246 2.09 7.43 -22.71
CA GLN A 246 0.83 8.07 -22.37
C GLN A 246 0.58 8.11 -20.84
N GLY A 247 1.61 7.80 -20.07
CA GLY A 247 1.62 7.90 -18.62
C GLY A 247 1.74 9.33 -18.10
N TYR A 248 1.96 9.48 -16.82
CA TYR A 248 2.20 10.74 -16.14
C TYR A 248 3.11 10.53 -14.93
N PRO A 249 3.78 11.57 -14.39
CA PRO A 249 3.67 12.99 -14.73
C PRO A 249 4.59 13.45 -15.87
N LEU A 250 5.60 12.68 -16.26
CA LEU A 250 6.65 13.08 -17.19
C LEU A 250 6.42 12.64 -18.64
N GLY A 251 5.53 11.64 -18.86
CA GLY A 251 5.29 11.05 -20.18
C GLY A 251 6.47 10.25 -20.71
N LEU A 252 7.22 9.59 -19.84
CA LEU A 252 8.38 8.76 -20.18
C LEU A 252 7.96 7.54 -20.99
N ARG A 253 8.90 7.02 -21.82
CA ARG A 253 8.64 5.88 -22.70
C ARG A 253 9.65 4.76 -22.46
N GLY A 254 9.17 3.53 -22.45
CA GLY A 254 10.01 2.33 -22.44
C GLY A 254 11.16 2.44 -21.44
N ASP A 255 12.40 2.43 -21.96
CA ASP A 255 13.60 2.42 -21.12
C ASP A 255 13.94 3.76 -20.42
N GLN A 256 13.19 4.81 -20.68
CA GLN A 256 13.31 6.05 -19.92
C GLN A 256 12.69 5.93 -18.51
N ILE A 257 11.79 4.95 -18.30
CA ILE A 257 11.16 4.70 -17.02
C ILE A 257 12.11 3.88 -16.15
N GLU A 258 12.29 4.28 -14.90
CA GLU A 258 13.08 3.53 -13.91
C GLU A 258 12.62 2.06 -13.84
N PRO A 259 13.52 1.06 -13.94
CA PRO A 259 13.16 -0.35 -13.92
C PRO A 259 12.26 -0.75 -12.73
N MET A 260 12.56 -0.24 -11.53
CA MET A 260 11.75 -0.53 -10.34
C MET A 260 10.37 0.13 -10.38
N ALA A 261 10.22 1.28 -11.04
CA ALA A 261 8.93 1.90 -11.26
C ALA A 261 8.06 1.10 -12.25
N ARG A 262 8.68 0.46 -13.27
CA ARG A 262 7.96 -0.45 -14.19
C ARG A 262 7.38 -1.66 -13.45
N VAL A 263 8.12 -2.20 -12.48
CA VAL A 263 7.66 -3.29 -11.60
C VAL A 263 6.47 -2.82 -10.77
N CYS A 264 6.58 -1.66 -10.13
CA CYS A 264 5.50 -1.06 -9.35
C CYS A 264 4.22 -0.87 -10.18
N SER A 265 4.35 -0.34 -11.39
CA SER A 265 3.21 -0.08 -12.30
C SER A 265 2.39 -1.33 -12.62
N VAL A 266 3.04 -2.48 -12.83
CA VAL A 266 2.33 -3.75 -13.10
C VAL A 266 1.55 -4.21 -11.87
N ALA A 267 2.16 -4.15 -10.68
CA ALA A 267 1.53 -4.54 -9.42
C ALA A 267 0.36 -3.59 -9.05
N ASP A 268 0.54 -2.27 -9.26
CA ASP A 268 -0.48 -1.26 -9.01
C ASP A 268 -1.72 -1.46 -9.88
N VAL A 269 -1.55 -1.64 -11.19
CA VAL A 269 -2.67 -1.89 -12.11
C VAL A 269 -3.38 -3.20 -11.76
N PHE A 270 -2.65 -4.25 -11.44
CA PHE A 270 -3.25 -5.53 -11.01
C PHE A 270 -4.08 -5.36 -9.74
N ASP A 271 -3.54 -4.69 -8.72
CA ASP A 271 -4.28 -4.42 -7.48
C ASP A 271 -5.48 -3.52 -7.74
N ALA A 272 -5.35 -2.51 -8.58
CA ALA A 272 -6.48 -1.67 -8.99
C ALA A 272 -7.60 -2.48 -9.65
N LEU A 273 -7.31 -3.60 -10.31
CA LEU A 273 -8.29 -4.48 -10.94
C LEU A 273 -8.89 -5.52 -9.99
N THR A 274 -8.13 -6.03 -9.05
CA THR A 274 -8.52 -7.12 -8.13
C THR A 274 -8.97 -6.63 -6.77
N GLY A 275 -8.58 -5.42 -6.36
CA GLY A 275 -8.98 -4.81 -5.10
C GLY A 275 -10.42 -4.29 -5.10
N PRO A 276 -11.02 -4.11 -3.92
CA PRO A 276 -12.36 -3.54 -3.78
C PRO A 276 -12.37 -2.08 -4.23
N ARG A 277 -13.30 -1.74 -5.11
CA ARG A 277 -13.53 -0.34 -5.56
C ARG A 277 -15.02 0.00 -5.39
N PRO A 278 -15.38 1.26 -5.03
CA PRO A 278 -16.77 1.65 -4.79
C PRO A 278 -17.70 1.44 -5.99
N TYR A 279 -17.11 1.43 -7.20
CA TYR A 279 -17.89 1.46 -8.46
C TYR A 279 -17.81 0.17 -9.28
N ARG A 280 -17.02 -0.81 -8.84
CA ARG A 280 -16.83 -2.04 -9.60
C ARG A 280 -16.57 -3.22 -8.67
N GLN A 281 -17.18 -4.37 -9.01
CA GLN A 281 -16.82 -5.64 -8.39
C GLN A 281 -15.36 -5.99 -8.70
N PRO A 282 -14.59 -6.47 -7.72
CA PRO A 282 -13.24 -6.94 -7.93
C PRO A 282 -13.19 -8.05 -8.98
N LEU A 283 -12.22 -8.00 -9.89
CA LEU A 283 -11.96 -9.10 -10.79
C LEU A 283 -11.26 -10.23 -10.04
N ARG A 284 -11.49 -11.47 -10.47
CA ARG A 284 -10.63 -12.58 -10.04
C ARG A 284 -9.22 -12.37 -10.61
N PRO A 285 -8.16 -12.84 -9.94
CA PRO A 285 -6.79 -12.66 -10.40
C PRO A 285 -6.56 -13.05 -11.86
N PHE A 286 -7.12 -14.19 -12.29
CA PHE A 286 -7.02 -14.64 -13.69
C PHE A 286 -7.69 -13.66 -14.67
N ASP A 287 -8.89 -13.20 -14.36
CA ASP A 287 -9.65 -12.28 -15.22
C ASP A 287 -8.95 -10.92 -15.33
N ALA A 288 -8.30 -10.47 -14.24
CA ALA A 288 -7.50 -9.25 -14.23
C ALA A 288 -6.25 -9.38 -15.13
N LEU A 289 -5.50 -10.48 -15.02
CA LEU A 289 -4.35 -10.74 -15.89
C LEU A 289 -4.74 -10.85 -17.36
N GLU A 290 -5.86 -11.51 -17.66
CA GLU A 290 -6.36 -11.60 -19.03
C GLU A 290 -6.76 -10.23 -19.61
N LEU A 291 -7.41 -9.39 -18.78
CA LEU A 291 -7.74 -8.01 -19.16
C LEU A 291 -6.47 -7.18 -19.41
N MET A 292 -5.48 -7.26 -18.51
CA MET A 292 -4.20 -6.57 -18.67
C MET A 292 -3.47 -7.00 -19.93
N ARG A 293 -3.44 -8.30 -20.21
CA ARG A 293 -2.83 -8.87 -21.42
C ARG A 293 -3.52 -8.37 -22.69
N ARG A 294 -4.84 -8.37 -22.72
CA ARG A 294 -5.64 -8.07 -23.91
C ARG A 294 -5.70 -6.57 -24.21
N GLU A 295 -5.87 -5.75 -23.18
CA GLU A 295 -6.20 -4.33 -23.35
C GLU A 295 -5.10 -3.37 -22.89
N MET A 296 -4.19 -3.82 -22.03
CA MET A 296 -3.23 -2.93 -21.37
C MET A 296 -1.76 -3.32 -21.60
N LEU A 297 -1.46 -4.34 -22.43
CA LEU A 297 -0.09 -4.84 -22.60
C LEU A 297 0.88 -3.75 -23.06
N HIS A 298 0.40 -2.77 -23.84
CA HIS A 298 1.18 -1.63 -24.31
C HIS A 298 1.53 -0.60 -23.22
N HIS A 299 0.92 -0.72 -22.02
CA HIS A 299 1.29 0.09 -20.86
C HIS A 299 2.58 -0.40 -20.20
N PHE A 300 2.89 -1.69 -20.34
CA PHE A 300 3.93 -2.37 -19.57
C PHE A 300 5.11 -2.76 -20.46
N GLN A 301 6.27 -2.92 -19.83
CA GLN A 301 7.35 -3.68 -20.43
C GLN A 301 6.98 -5.16 -20.44
N ARG A 302 7.07 -5.80 -21.62
CA ARG A 302 6.53 -7.16 -21.83
C ARG A 302 7.15 -8.20 -20.91
N GLU A 303 8.46 -8.09 -20.69
CA GLU A 303 9.22 -8.99 -19.84
C GLU A 303 8.76 -8.91 -18.39
N VAL A 304 8.54 -7.69 -17.87
CA VAL A 304 8.04 -7.45 -16.50
C VAL A 304 6.65 -8.05 -16.33
N PHE A 305 5.75 -7.82 -17.30
CA PHE A 305 4.40 -8.39 -17.26
C PHE A 305 4.41 -9.92 -17.36
N ALA A 306 5.26 -10.51 -18.21
CA ALA A 306 5.38 -11.96 -18.35
C ALA A 306 5.83 -12.61 -17.03
N GLU A 307 6.87 -12.06 -16.37
CA GLU A 307 7.32 -12.55 -15.08
C GLU A 307 6.27 -12.38 -13.98
N PHE A 308 5.46 -11.32 -14.02
CA PHE A 308 4.35 -11.16 -13.10
C PHE A 308 3.27 -12.24 -13.26
N VAL A 309 2.96 -12.62 -14.50
CA VAL A 309 2.03 -13.73 -14.77
C VAL A 309 2.58 -15.05 -14.22
N LEU A 310 3.88 -15.31 -14.41
CA LEU A 310 4.54 -16.52 -13.89
C LEU A 310 4.54 -16.53 -12.36
N LEU A 311 4.88 -15.40 -11.71
CA LEU A 311 4.85 -15.25 -10.25
C LEU A 311 3.49 -15.67 -9.65
N LEU A 312 2.38 -15.28 -10.29
CA LEU A 312 1.03 -15.61 -9.82
C LEU A 312 0.53 -16.98 -10.28
N GLY A 313 1.16 -17.59 -11.29
CA GLY A 313 0.77 -18.86 -11.90
C GLY A 313 1.40 -20.10 -11.26
N GLU A 314 2.58 -20.00 -10.67
CA GLU A 314 3.39 -21.13 -10.22
C GLU A 314 2.76 -22.02 -9.11
N ARG A 315 1.71 -21.55 -8.42
CA ARG A 315 1.03 -22.32 -7.36
C ARG A 315 -0.30 -22.98 -7.74
N ARG A 316 -0.65 -23.06 -9.04
CA ARG A 316 -1.77 -23.90 -9.49
C ARG A 316 -1.37 -25.34 -9.79
N ALA A 317 -0.10 -25.67 -9.72
CA ALA A 317 0.46 -26.97 -10.09
C ALA A 317 0.99 -27.80 -8.92
N ALA A 318 0.74 -27.41 -7.65
CA ALA A 318 1.17 -28.18 -6.47
C ALA A 318 -0.03 -28.62 -5.64
#